data_3f0237685bf51e8f811924cbd4bc3d0f
#
_entry.id   3f0237685bf51e8f811924cbd4bc3d0f
#
_cell.length_a   1.000
_cell.length_b   1.000
_cell.length_c   1.000
_cell.angle_alpha   90.00
_cell.angle_beta   90.00
_cell.angle_gamma   90.00
#
_symmetry.space_group_name_H-M   'P 1'
#
loop_
_entity.id
_entity.type
_entity.pdbx_description
1 polymer ?
#
loop_
_entity_poly.entity_id
_entity_poly.type
_entity_poly.pdbx_seq_one_letter_code
_entity_poly.pdbx_strand_id
1 'polypeptide(L)'
;MVRLADVERYVEKTYHAHVLHKGAKWPDFSVITPSGSREWVAVLMSKRDPETGELMECCDIKCGSTPLAASHEACVGLPHHMHGLPWVGVRLGADCEPSVVRSLLSRAMRKTGGQSSTVVTLAQPALFTETPIPRQADVPRRIRSMYQVYYRGDGSPYQRWKNFYLMALCMKDYEDDVPWDAAPTIPYPTYYDLSPKAARGYFSWRSKVRDGQYPAAPITFQRLYQYELLNGIGATTAEGCLELMRRFDEGYYQSRPEETQARNTLRCWMFGYAVMHKLPAEPYQDAQLWKWDHALMALSDGNDHEICQALAFLGNASLLQSPVIAEGVEEGEHLFAEAWRKVNAGLGLFSTCFGVPGRWFWSPLGGALVNEKEKADDASYQLNPCRAFLCRHGKWIQTAYNRMDADLQPIRSFVHASDRMFRSYLKRGRALKASKDDERVCSCIQQVIDRDRAEKLEASRPRITIDLSGLSQIRSDSDETRDSLLTESELEDEPVPDTPALAAGSDGTGLDAPYLQVLAALLDDKDPGELLRSHHLKPSMVADAVNEALLDRIGDTVVACEEDRLVLIEDYREDLRAILRKDAE
;
A
#
# COMPACT_ATOMS: atom_id res chain seq x y z
N MET A 1 -59.79 10.67 -8.92
CA MET A 1 -59.20 9.91 -7.79
C MET A 1 -59.32 8.43 -8.12
N VAL A 2 -58.23 7.73 -8.20
CA VAL A 2 -58.19 6.28 -8.47
C VAL A 2 -58.28 5.53 -7.14
N ARG A 3 -59.15 4.52 -7.06
CA ARG A 3 -59.29 3.66 -5.88
C ARG A 3 -59.03 2.19 -6.21
N LEU A 4 -58.81 1.37 -5.20
CA LEU A 4 -58.59 -0.08 -5.36
C LEU A 4 -59.75 -0.75 -6.13
N ALA A 5 -61.00 -0.41 -5.82
CA ALA A 5 -62.16 -0.92 -6.52
C ALA A 5 -62.18 -0.59 -8.02
N ASP A 6 -61.60 0.53 -8.42
CA ASP A 6 -61.46 0.91 -9.84
C ASP A 6 -60.42 0.05 -10.55
N VAL A 7 -59.32 -0.27 -9.86
CA VAL A 7 -58.26 -1.16 -10.36
C VAL A 7 -58.83 -2.58 -10.53
N GLU A 8 -59.52 -3.11 -9.52
CA GLU A 8 -60.14 -4.44 -9.56
C GLU A 8 -61.13 -4.54 -10.73
N ARG A 9 -62.06 -3.61 -10.83
CA ARG A 9 -63.06 -3.56 -11.92
C ARG A 9 -62.36 -3.44 -13.30
N TYR A 10 -61.31 -2.68 -13.41
CA TYR A 10 -60.59 -2.52 -14.66
C TYR A 10 -59.92 -3.82 -15.11
N VAL A 11 -59.23 -4.54 -14.23
CA VAL A 11 -58.54 -5.78 -14.59
C VAL A 11 -59.51 -6.92 -14.91
N GLU A 12 -60.58 -7.01 -14.17
CA GLU A 12 -61.67 -7.98 -14.45
C GLU A 12 -62.32 -7.74 -15.81
N LYS A 13 -62.71 -6.48 -16.11
CA LYS A 13 -63.40 -6.12 -17.35
C LYS A 13 -62.45 -6.17 -18.58
N THR A 14 -61.19 -5.78 -18.43
CA THR A 14 -60.28 -5.60 -19.57
C THR A 14 -59.46 -6.85 -19.89
N TYR A 15 -59.07 -7.58 -18.85
CA TYR A 15 -58.17 -8.73 -18.98
C TYR A 15 -58.81 -10.06 -18.54
N HIS A 16 -60.07 -10.03 -18.08
CA HIS A 16 -60.72 -11.18 -17.46
C HIS A 16 -59.86 -11.82 -16.36
N ALA A 17 -59.08 -11.01 -15.66
CA ALA A 17 -58.19 -11.46 -14.60
C ALA A 17 -58.97 -11.79 -13.33
N HIS A 18 -58.46 -12.70 -12.53
CA HIS A 18 -59.05 -13.04 -11.25
C HIS A 18 -58.50 -12.17 -10.13
N VAL A 19 -59.41 -11.55 -9.38
CA VAL A 19 -59.06 -10.85 -8.13
C VAL A 19 -59.35 -11.81 -6.97
N LEU A 20 -58.29 -12.21 -6.28
CA LEU A 20 -58.35 -13.17 -5.18
C LEU A 20 -58.18 -12.43 -3.86
N HIS A 21 -59.26 -12.31 -3.10
CA HIS A 21 -59.20 -11.79 -1.73
C HIS A 21 -58.66 -12.86 -0.80
N LYS A 22 -57.66 -12.49 0.03
CA LYS A 22 -56.92 -13.44 0.89
C LYS A 22 -57.68 -13.90 2.15
N GLY A 23 -58.97 -13.62 2.22
CA GLY A 23 -59.89 -14.08 3.26
C GLY A 23 -59.75 -13.35 4.60
N ALA A 24 -60.42 -13.87 5.64
CA ALA A 24 -60.52 -13.20 6.93
C ALA A 24 -59.19 -12.90 7.64
N LYS A 25 -58.12 -13.62 7.29
CA LYS A 25 -56.79 -13.40 7.88
C LYS A 25 -56.10 -12.15 7.33
N TRP A 26 -56.45 -11.72 6.10
CA TRP A 26 -55.85 -10.59 5.39
C TRP A 26 -56.90 -9.79 4.62
N PRO A 27 -57.84 -9.13 5.33
CA PRO A 27 -58.98 -8.48 4.68
C PRO A 27 -58.59 -7.30 3.78
N ASP A 28 -57.43 -6.69 4.03
CA ASP A 28 -56.97 -5.51 3.32
C ASP A 28 -56.03 -5.84 2.13
N PHE A 29 -55.97 -7.13 1.73
CA PHE A 29 -55.10 -7.58 0.64
C PHE A 29 -55.88 -8.39 -0.40
N SER A 30 -55.70 -7.98 -1.66
CA SER A 30 -56.17 -8.74 -2.84
C SER A 30 -55.01 -8.95 -3.78
N VAL A 31 -54.99 -10.07 -4.51
CA VAL A 31 -54.01 -10.34 -5.54
C VAL A 31 -54.68 -10.52 -6.89
N ILE A 32 -54.03 -9.99 -7.93
CA ILE A 32 -54.51 -10.09 -9.31
C ILE A 32 -53.68 -11.17 -10.01
N THR A 33 -54.40 -12.14 -10.60
CA THR A 33 -53.77 -13.19 -11.43
C THR A 33 -54.44 -13.21 -12.81
N PRO A 34 -53.69 -13.36 -13.92
CA PRO A 34 -54.29 -13.52 -15.24
C PRO A 34 -55.12 -14.82 -15.33
N SER A 35 -56.16 -14.82 -16.17
CA SER A 35 -56.96 -16.03 -16.43
C SER A 35 -56.04 -17.18 -16.88
N GLY A 36 -56.17 -18.35 -16.23
CA GLY A 36 -55.36 -19.52 -16.53
C GLY A 36 -53.95 -19.53 -15.94
N SER A 37 -53.53 -18.47 -15.22
CA SER A 37 -52.26 -18.40 -14.54
C SER A 37 -52.41 -18.37 -13.03
N ARG A 38 -51.46 -18.94 -12.28
CA ARG A 38 -51.36 -18.81 -10.83
C ARG A 38 -50.36 -17.71 -10.43
N GLU A 39 -49.77 -17.04 -11.39
CA GLU A 39 -48.75 -16.01 -11.16
C GLU A 39 -49.41 -14.69 -10.78
N TRP A 40 -48.94 -14.07 -9.71
CA TRP A 40 -49.41 -12.76 -9.27
C TRP A 40 -48.80 -11.67 -10.16
N VAL A 41 -49.67 -10.83 -10.72
CA VAL A 41 -49.29 -9.67 -11.52
C VAL A 41 -49.44 -8.35 -10.77
N ALA A 42 -50.31 -8.31 -9.79
CA ALA A 42 -50.44 -7.18 -8.88
C ALA A 42 -50.91 -7.63 -7.50
N VAL A 43 -50.53 -6.86 -6.49
CA VAL A 43 -51.02 -6.97 -5.11
C VAL A 43 -51.65 -5.65 -4.75
N LEU A 44 -52.89 -5.69 -4.36
CA LEU A 44 -53.71 -4.54 -3.94
C LEU A 44 -53.77 -4.53 -2.42
N MET A 45 -53.63 -3.36 -1.80
CA MET A 45 -53.63 -3.27 -0.35
C MET A 45 -54.07 -1.90 0.15
N SER A 46 -54.70 -1.91 1.33
CA SER A 46 -54.92 -0.71 2.11
C SER A 46 -53.96 -0.67 3.27
N LYS A 47 -53.19 0.39 3.38
CA LYS A 47 -52.26 0.64 4.49
C LYS A 47 -52.53 2.00 5.10
N ARG A 48 -52.21 2.16 6.38
CA ARG A 48 -52.19 3.49 6.98
C ARG A 48 -50.98 4.26 6.52
N ASP A 49 -51.17 5.48 6.04
CA ASP A 49 -50.09 6.39 5.73
C ASP A 49 -49.29 6.69 7.01
N PRO A 50 -47.97 6.48 7.00
CA PRO A 50 -47.18 6.68 8.20
C PRO A 50 -47.13 8.14 8.68
N GLU A 51 -47.42 9.12 7.82
CA GLU A 51 -47.40 10.55 8.20
C GLU A 51 -48.73 11.06 8.71
N THR A 52 -49.81 10.74 7.98
CA THR A 52 -51.13 11.32 8.26
C THR A 52 -51.99 10.43 9.12
N GLY A 53 -51.67 9.12 9.22
CA GLY A 53 -52.52 8.13 9.88
C GLY A 53 -53.76 7.75 9.09
N GLU A 54 -53.99 8.36 7.93
CA GLU A 54 -55.15 8.06 7.08
C GLU A 54 -54.96 6.73 6.33
N LEU A 55 -56.05 6.13 5.94
CA LEU A 55 -56.05 4.90 5.15
C LEU A 55 -55.59 5.23 3.73
N MET A 56 -54.46 4.70 3.33
CA MET A 56 -53.88 4.85 2.00
C MET A 56 -54.14 3.58 1.18
N GLU A 57 -54.73 3.74 0.01
CA GLU A 57 -54.88 2.68 -0.96
C GLU A 57 -53.63 2.62 -1.87
N CYS A 58 -53.02 1.45 -2.03
CA CYS A 58 -51.87 1.27 -2.87
C CYS A 58 -51.85 -0.11 -3.54
N CYS A 59 -51.06 -0.23 -4.58
CA CYS A 59 -50.85 -1.51 -5.26
C CYS A 59 -49.38 -1.68 -5.70
N ASP A 60 -48.90 -2.91 -5.61
CA ASP A 60 -47.63 -3.32 -6.18
C ASP A 60 -47.91 -4.09 -7.47
N ILE A 61 -47.29 -3.64 -8.58
CA ILE A 61 -47.53 -4.19 -9.93
C ILE A 61 -46.23 -4.81 -10.46
N LYS A 62 -46.28 -6.05 -10.95
CA LYS A 62 -45.16 -6.80 -11.48
C LYS A 62 -44.86 -6.45 -12.94
N CYS A 63 -44.38 -5.28 -13.22
CA CYS A 63 -44.17 -4.78 -14.57
C CYS A 63 -42.67 -4.67 -15.00
N GLY A 64 -41.74 -5.05 -14.13
CA GLY A 64 -40.28 -4.97 -14.38
C GLY A 64 -39.69 -3.64 -13.96
N SER A 65 -38.35 -3.54 -13.99
CA SER A 65 -37.61 -2.39 -13.49
C SER A 65 -37.66 -1.14 -14.38
N THR A 66 -37.88 -1.31 -15.68
CA THR A 66 -37.90 -0.21 -16.67
C THR A 66 -38.92 0.91 -16.42
N PRO A 67 -40.13 0.65 -15.91
CA PRO A 67 -41.12 1.70 -15.65
C PRO A 67 -40.72 2.69 -14.56
N LEU A 68 -39.96 2.26 -13.56
CA LEU A 68 -39.48 3.14 -12.49
C LEU A 68 -38.48 4.18 -13.00
N ALA A 69 -37.57 3.77 -13.89
CA ALA A 69 -36.59 4.67 -14.48
C ALA A 69 -37.20 5.72 -15.41
N ALA A 70 -38.34 5.37 -16.03
CA ALA A 70 -39.06 6.22 -16.98
C ALA A 70 -40.23 7.02 -16.36
N SER A 71 -40.60 6.71 -15.12
CA SER A 71 -41.76 7.35 -14.48
C SER A 71 -41.38 8.66 -13.80
N HIS A 72 -42.04 9.74 -14.21
CA HIS A 72 -42.01 11.04 -13.54
C HIS A 72 -43.22 11.28 -12.64
N GLU A 73 -44.08 10.28 -12.50
CA GLU A 73 -45.35 10.42 -11.78
C GLU A 73 -45.16 10.32 -10.26
N ALA A 74 -45.70 11.26 -9.53
CA ALA A 74 -45.57 11.35 -8.09
C ALA A 74 -46.14 10.13 -7.33
N CYS A 75 -47.11 9.42 -7.94
CA CYS A 75 -47.77 8.25 -7.34
C CYS A 75 -46.99 6.93 -7.55
N VAL A 76 -45.94 6.90 -8.36
CA VAL A 76 -45.16 5.68 -8.69
C VAL A 76 -43.85 5.64 -7.91
N GLY A 77 -43.54 4.53 -7.25
CA GLY A 77 -42.36 4.38 -6.42
C GLY A 77 -41.99 2.92 -6.15
N LEU A 78 -41.30 2.74 -5.04
CA LEU A 78 -40.93 1.41 -4.56
C LEU A 78 -42.19 0.60 -4.15
N PRO A 79 -42.14 -0.74 -4.29
CA PRO A 79 -43.23 -1.59 -3.85
C PRO A 79 -43.54 -1.37 -2.38
N HIS A 80 -44.82 -1.38 -2.05
CA HIS A 80 -45.31 -1.17 -0.68
C HIS A 80 -45.23 -2.44 0.18
N HIS A 81 -45.24 -3.61 -0.45
CA HIS A 81 -45.27 -4.91 0.21
C HIS A 81 -44.35 -5.92 -0.47
N MET A 82 -44.33 -5.96 -1.78
CA MET A 82 -43.50 -6.91 -2.54
C MET A 82 -42.05 -6.47 -2.57
N HIS A 83 -41.15 -7.43 -2.73
CA HIS A 83 -39.72 -7.15 -2.77
C HIS A 83 -39.09 -7.61 -4.10
N GLY A 84 -38.05 -6.87 -4.57
CA GLY A 84 -37.28 -7.22 -5.74
C GLY A 84 -37.69 -6.54 -7.04
N LEU A 85 -36.85 -6.70 -8.04
CA LEU A 85 -36.80 -5.95 -9.30
C LEU A 85 -38.06 -5.96 -10.18
N PRO A 86 -38.96 -6.96 -10.22
CA PRO A 86 -40.10 -6.85 -11.13
C PRO A 86 -41.26 -6.00 -10.60
N TRP A 87 -41.23 -5.57 -9.34
CA TRP A 87 -42.35 -4.92 -8.69
C TRP A 87 -42.19 -3.41 -8.61
N VAL A 88 -43.30 -2.70 -8.85
CA VAL A 88 -43.41 -1.24 -8.79
C VAL A 88 -44.60 -0.90 -7.89
N GLY A 89 -44.38 -0.05 -6.90
CA GLY A 89 -45.42 0.43 -6.02
C GLY A 89 -46.15 1.63 -6.62
N VAL A 90 -47.47 1.65 -6.47
CA VAL A 90 -48.29 2.78 -6.89
C VAL A 90 -49.20 3.19 -5.73
N ARG A 91 -49.11 4.45 -5.32
CA ARG A 91 -50.03 5.05 -4.37
C ARG A 91 -51.25 5.57 -5.11
N LEU A 92 -52.42 5.01 -4.79
CA LEU A 92 -53.68 5.42 -5.38
C LEU A 92 -54.23 6.66 -4.66
N GLY A 93 -54.91 7.53 -5.36
CA GLY A 93 -55.46 8.76 -4.78
C GLY A 93 -55.77 9.82 -5.81
N ALA A 94 -55.87 11.08 -5.36
CA ALA A 94 -56.14 12.22 -6.23
C ALA A 94 -55.00 12.51 -7.19
N ASP A 95 -53.77 12.29 -6.74
CA ASP A 95 -52.54 12.58 -7.49
C ASP A 95 -52.13 11.45 -8.44
N CYS A 96 -52.90 10.37 -8.51
CA CYS A 96 -52.62 9.24 -9.39
C CYS A 96 -53.52 9.30 -10.63
N GLU A 97 -52.90 9.47 -11.79
CA GLU A 97 -53.57 9.44 -13.07
C GLU A 97 -54.00 7.99 -13.43
N PRO A 98 -55.28 7.74 -13.82
CA PRO A 98 -55.74 6.41 -14.22
C PRO A 98 -54.93 5.79 -15.36
N SER A 99 -54.41 6.61 -16.24
CA SER A 99 -53.54 6.23 -17.37
C SER A 99 -52.26 5.53 -16.94
N VAL A 100 -51.65 5.97 -15.84
CA VAL A 100 -50.44 5.41 -15.27
C VAL A 100 -50.69 3.98 -14.78
N VAL A 101 -51.73 3.77 -13.97
CA VAL A 101 -52.09 2.45 -13.45
C VAL A 101 -52.40 1.49 -14.60
N ARG A 102 -53.19 1.93 -15.58
CA ARG A 102 -53.54 1.14 -16.76
C ARG A 102 -52.31 0.74 -17.58
N SER A 103 -51.36 1.66 -17.78
CA SER A 103 -50.11 1.38 -18.49
C SER A 103 -49.28 0.32 -17.79
N LEU A 104 -49.11 0.43 -16.47
CA LEU A 104 -48.34 -0.53 -15.67
C LEU A 104 -49.02 -1.92 -15.65
N LEU A 105 -50.34 -1.97 -15.46
CA LEU A 105 -51.11 -3.22 -15.51
C LEU A 105 -51.07 -3.87 -16.89
N SER A 106 -51.26 -3.10 -17.97
CA SER A 106 -51.12 -3.59 -19.34
C SER A 106 -49.77 -4.22 -19.61
N ARG A 107 -48.73 -3.64 -19.07
CA ARG A 107 -47.35 -4.17 -19.18
C ARG A 107 -47.17 -5.45 -18.38
N ALA A 108 -47.68 -5.51 -17.15
CA ALA A 108 -47.66 -6.69 -16.30
C ALA A 108 -48.39 -7.86 -16.95
N MET A 109 -49.59 -7.62 -17.48
CA MET A 109 -50.43 -8.63 -18.14
C MET A 109 -49.80 -9.18 -19.42
N ARG A 110 -49.12 -8.34 -20.22
CA ARG A 110 -48.41 -8.78 -21.43
C ARG A 110 -47.20 -9.68 -21.14
N LYS A 111 -46.49 -9.47 -20.04
CA LYS A 111 -45.33 -10.29 -19.66
C LYS A 111 -45.72 -11.70 -19.22
N THR A 112 -46.91 -11.88 -18.66
CA THR A 112 -47.39 -13.17 -18.17
C THR A 112 -48.14 -14.00 -19.23
N GLY A 113 -48.54 -13.41 -20.39
CA GLY A 113 -49.23 -14.07 -21.50
C GLY A 113 -48.32 -14.69 -22.56
N GLY A 114 -47.02 -14.61 -22.49
CA GLY A 114 -46.07 -15.11 -23.47
C GLY A 114 -45.12 -16.16 -22.90
N GLN A 115 -45.45 -17.45 -23.10
CA GLN A 115 -44.56 -18.63 -23.08
C GLN A 115 -43.36 -18.64 -22.13
N SER A 116 -43.39 -19.46 -21.13
CA SER A 116 -42.50 -20.57 -20.87
C SER A 116 -42.72 -21.11 -19.46
N SER A 117 -43.12 -22.36 -19.43
CA SER A 117 -43.16 -23.18 -18.24
C SER A 117 -41.75 -23.35 -17.66
N THR A 118 -41.46 -22.63 -16.63
CA THR A 118 -40.57 -23.11 -15.58
C THR A 118 -41.29 -22.80 -14.27
N VAL A 119 -41.94 -23.81 -13.74
CA VAL A 119 -42.49 -23.76 -12.40
C VAL A 119 -41.33 -23.72 -11.43
N VAL A 120 -40.89 -22.52 -11.10
CA VAL A 120 -40.16 -22.30 -9.87
C VAL A 120 -41.23 -22.30 -8.79
N THR A 121 -41.35 -23.39 -8.09
CA THR A 121 -42.06 -23.44 -6.80
C THR A 121 -41.23 -22.57 -5.85
N LEU A 122 -41.53 -21.27 -5.84
CA LEU A 122 -41.12 -20.41 -4.78
C LEU A 122 -41.81 -20.93 -3.53
N ALA A 123 -41.03 -21.56 -2.65
CA ALA A 123 -41.48 -21.73 -1.27
C ALA A 123 -42.08 -20.38 -0.86
N GLN A 124 -43.30 -20.41 -0.39
CA GLN A 124 -43.93 -19.19 0.15
C GLN A 124 -42.95 -18.63 1.17
N PRO A 125 -42.39 -17.43 0.99
CA PRO A 125 -41.72 -16.80 2.08
C PRO A 125 -42.73 -16.77 3.21
N ALA A 126 -42.29 -17.02 4.44
CA ALA A 126 -43.12 -16.79 5.61
C ALA A 126 -43.37 -15.28 5.69
N LEU A 127 -44.37 -14.84 4.94
CA LEU A 127 -44.62 -13.43 4.56
C LEU A 127 -45.21 -12.62 5.70
N PHE A 128 -45.48 -13.25 6.83
CA PHE A 128 -46.19 -12.60 7.93
C PHE A 128 -45.75 -13.19 9.27
N THR A 129 -44.64 -12.72 9.76
CA THR A 129 -44.51 -12.64 11.20
C THR A 129 -45.45 -11.56 11.68
N GLU A 130 -46.43 -11.93 12.50
CA GLU A 130 -47.29 -10.99 13.24
C GLU A 130 -46.40 -10.19 14.20
N THR A 131 -45.68 -9.20 13.69
CA THR A 131 -45.24 -8.10 14.51
C THR A 131 -46.44 -7.19 14.69
N PRO A 132 -46.96 -7.00 15.90
CA PRO A 132 -48.01 -6.00 16.12
C PRO A 132 -47.49 -4.68 15.56
N ILE A 133 -48.21 -4.08 14.61
CA ILE A 133 -47.90 -2.72 14.17
C ILE A 133 -48.01 -1.85 15.42
N PRO A 134 -46.94 -1.23 15.90
CA PRO A 134 -47.01 -0.38 17.08
C PRO A 134 -48.09 0.67 16.84
N ARG A 135 -48.88 0.94 17.84
CA ARG A 135 -49.88 2.02 17.75
C ARG A 135 -49.12 3.27 17.32
N GLN A 136 -49.58 3.95 16.29
CA GLN A 136 -48.91 5.04 15.59
C GLN A 136 -48.45 6.20 16.50
N ALA A 137 -49.08 6.32 17.69
CA ALA A 137 -48.71 7.30 18.72
C ALA A 137 -47.26 7.11 19.29
N ASP A 138 -46.71 5.88 19.21
CA ASP A 138 -45.46 5.54 19.90
C ASP A 138 -44.19 5.69 19.00
N VAL A 139 -44.37 6.00 17.71
CA VAL A 139 -43.26 6.17 16.78
C VAL A 139 -42.96 7.65 16.56
N PRO A 140 -41.77 8.13 16.88
CA PRO A 140 -41.36 9.53 16.67
C PRO A 140 -41.57 9.97 15.21
N ARG A 141 -42.01 11.20 15.00
CA ARG A 141 -42.26 11.76 13.66
C ARG A 141 -41.04 11.62 12.75
N ARG A 142 -39.82 11.84 13.28
CA ARG A 142 -38.59 11.76 12.50
C ARG A 142 -38.29 10.33 12.02
N ILE A 143 -38.56 9.32 12.83
CA ILE A 143 -38.48 7.90 12.41
C ILE A 143 -39.47 7.61 11.28
N ARG A 144 -40.68 8.12 11.37
CA ARG A 144 -41.71 7.97 10.31
C ARG A 144 -41.25 8.64 9.02
N SER A 145 -40.76 9.87 9.10
CA SER A 145 -40.21 10.62 7.94
C SER A 145 -39.03 9.92 7.30
N MET A 146 -38.14 9.29 8.08
CA MET A 146 -37.02 8.51 7.57
C MET A 146 -37.45 7.43 6.57
N TYR A 147 -38.55 6.68 6.88
CA TYR A 147 -39.05 5.63 6.00
C TYR A 147 -39.72 6.16 4.72
N GLN A 148 -39.98 7.46 4.63
CA GLN A 148 -40.52 8.10 3.43
C GLN A 148 -39.42 8.65 2.51
N VAL A 149 -38.20 8.77 3.03
CA VAL A 149 -37.03 9.19 2.23
C VAL A 149 -36.71 8.10 1.21
N TYR A 150 -36.81 8.41 -0.06
CA TYR A 150 -36.37 7.50 -1.11
C TYR A 150 -35.85 8.27 -2.33
N TYR A 151 -34.94 7.63 -3.03
CA TYR A 151 -34.47 8.09 -4.33
C TYR A 151 -35.16 7.29 -5.43
N ARG A 152 -35.75 7.98 -6.38
CA ARG A 152 -36.35 7.36 -7.56
C ARG A 152 -35.25 6.99 -8.54
N GLY A 153 -35.03 5.73 -8.80
CA GLY A 153 -33.99 5.22 -9.69
C GLY A 153 -34.47 4.00 -10.48
N ASP A 154 -33.53 3.26 -10.98
CA ASP A 154 -33.76 2.09 -11.84
C ASP A 154 -33.97 0.77 -11.08
N GLY A 155 -34.08 0.81 -9.77
CA GLY A 155 -34.22 -0.39 -8.91
C GLY A 155 -32.89 -1.16 -8.72
N SER A 156 -31.79 -0.59 -9.14
CA SER A 156 -30.46 -1.18 -8.99
C SER A 156 -30.00 -1.21 -7.52
N PRO A 157 -28.98 -2.00 -7.17
CA PRO A 157 -28.31 -1.92 -5.87
C PRO A 157 -27.86 -0.50 -5.52
N TYR A 158 -27.50 0.29 -6.52
CA TYR A 158 -27.15 1.70 -6.37
C TYR A 158 -28.30 2.52 -5.76
N GLN A 159 -29.53 2.28 -6.18
CA GLN A 159 -30.70 2.96 -5.61
C GLN A 159 -30.85 2.65 -4.12
N ARG A 160 -30.64 1.38 -3.71
CA ARG A 160 -30.66 0.98 -2.30
C ARG A 160 -29.62 1.73 -1.47
N TRP A 161 -28.42 1.90 -2.00
CA TRP A 161 -27.32 2.64 -1.35
C TRP A 161 -27.63 4.13 -1.25
N LYS A 162 -28.19 4.71 -2.33
CA LYS A 162 -28.59 6.12 -2.33
C LYS A 162 -29.68 6.39 -1.32
N ASN A 163 -30.68 5.52 -1.21
CA ASN A 163 -31.75 5.63 -0.22
C ASN A 163 -31.18 5.53 1.20
N PHE A 164 -30.30 4.57 1.46
CA PHE A 164 -29.63 4.47 2.76
C PHE A 164 -28.92 5.79 3.11
N TYR A 165 -28.13 6.34 2.19
CA TYR A 165 -27.43 7.59 2.41
C TYR A 165 -28.36 8.77 2.72
N LEU A 166 -29.45 8.93 1.97
CA LEU A 166 -30.42 9.99 2.20
C LEU A 166 -31.14 9.83 3.55
N MET A 167 -31.49 8.61 3.92
CA MET A 167 -32.08 8.30 5.23
C MET A 167 -31.10 8.63 6.36
N ALA A 168 -29.85 8.23 6.20
CA ALA A 168 -28.81 8.50 7.18
C ALA A 168 -28.54 10.01 7.35
N LEU A 169 -28.53 10.78 6.26
CA LEU A 169 -28.46 12.25 6.32
C LEU A 169 -29.65 12.84 7.07
N CYS A 170 -30.87 12.36 6.82
CA CYS A 170 -32.06 12.78 7.53
C CYS A 170 -31.95 12.52 9.05
N MET A 171 -31.28 11.43 9.42
CA MET A 171 -31.14 10.98 10.80
C MET A 171 -29.80 11.32 11.46
N LYS A 172 -28.95 12.12 10.80
CA LYS A 172 -27.57 12.37 11.28
C LYS A 172 -27.51 12.87 12.73
N ASP A 173 -28.42 13.75 13.11
CA ASP A 173 -28.48 14.37 14.43
C ASP A 173 -29.62 13.79 15.30
N TYR A 174 -30.23 12.66 14.90
CA TYR A 174 -31.28 12.06 15.67
C TYR A 174 -30.71 11.19 16.79
N GLU A 175 -31.23 11.36 17.99
CA GLU A 175 -30.90 10.58 19.18
C GLU A 175 -32.16 9.92 19.74
N ASP A 176 -32.01 8.78 20.38
CA ASP A 176 -33.06 8.07 21.09
C ASP A 176 -32.47 7.44 22.36
N ASP A 177 -33.32 7.08 23.32
CA ASP A 177 -32.91 6.51 24.61
C ASP A 177 -33.64 5.22 24.98
N VAL A 178 -34.40 4.67 24.04
CA VAL A 178 -35.16 3.45 24.27
C VAL A 178 -34.28 2.21 24.38
N PRO A 179 -34.67 1.22 25.20
CA PRO A 179 -33.97 -0.07 25.22
C PRO A 179 -34.15 -0.78 23.87
N TRP A 180 -33.13 -1.56 23.48
CA TRP A 180 -33.19 -2.36 22.26
C TRP A 180 -33.13 -3.85 22.57
N ASP A 181 -33.89 -4.59 21.75
CA ASP A 181 -33.84 -6.04 21.73
C ASP A 181 -32.92 -6.54 20.61
N ALA A 182 -32.73 -7.87 20.51
CA ALA A 182 -32.02 -8.47 19.39
C ALA A 182 -32.67 -8.07 18.05
N ALA A 183 -31.88 -7.55 17.12
CA ALA A 183 -32.31 -7.33 15.75
C ALA A 183 -31.93 -8.55 14.89
N PRO A 184 -32.67 -8.86 13.82
CA PRO A 184 -32.30 -9.94 12.91
C PRO A 184 -30.94 -9.67 12.28
N THR A 185 -30.16 -10.73 12.11
CA THR A 185 -28.91 -10.64 11.34
C THR A 185 -29.22 -10.54 9.86
N ILE A 186 -28.89 -9.41 9.24
CA ILE A 186 -29.19 -9.11 7.84
C ILE A 186 -27.87 -8.84 7.12
N PRO A 187 -27.56 -9.59 6.05
CA PRO A 187 -26.45 -9.23 5.16
C PRO A 187 -26.76 -7.89 4.48
N TYR A 188 -25.81 -6.93 4.53
CA TYR A 188 -25.96 -5.61 3.93
C TYR A 188 -27.19 -4.84 4.39
N PRO A 189 -27.38 -4.60 5.70
CA PRO A 189 -28.58 -3.97 6.24
C PRO A 189 -28.72 -2.51 5.78
N THR A 190 -29.97 -2.09 5.68
CA THR A 190 -30.37 -0.68 5.54
C THR A 190 -31.40 -0.36 6.62
N TYR A 191 -31.76 0.90 6.78
CA TYR A 191 -32.83 1.25 7.73
C TYR A 191 -34.21 0.67 7.36
N TYR A 192 -34.46 0.41 6.07
CA TYR A 192 -35.69 -0.26 5.64
C TYR A 192 -35.84 -1.68 6.17
N ASP A 193 -34.75 -2.32 6.52
CA ASP A 193 -34.76 -3.67 7.05
C ASP A 193 -35.07 -3.72 8.56
N LEU A 194 -35.11 -2.56 9.21
CA LEU A 194 -35.49 -2.44 10.62
C LEU A 194 -36.98 -2.11 10.77
N SER A 195 -37.64 -2.71 11.75
CA SER A 195 -38.94 -2.20 12.21
C SER A 195 -38.75 -0.83 12.88
N PRO A 196 -39.79 0.01 13.00
CA PRO A 196 -39.68 1.29 13.70
C PRO A 196 -39.14 1.15 15.14
N LYS A 197 -39.49 0.09 15.87
CA LYS A 197 -38.97 -0.21 17.19
C LYS A 197 -37.45 -0.52 17.12
N ALA A 198 -37.01 -1.37 16.19
CA ALA A 198 -35.62 -1.70 16.00
C ALA A 198 -34.78 -0.50 15.53
N ALA A 199 -35.36 0.38 14.69
CA ALA A 199 -34.69 1.61 14.29
C ALA A 199 -34.48 2.56 15.48
N ARG A 200 -35.48 2.74 16.35
CA ARG A 200 -35.29 3.48 17.61
C ARG A 200 -34.20 2.87 18.48
N GLY A 201 -34.19 1.54 18.63
CA GLY A 201 -33.15 0.83 19.35
C GLY A 201 -31.74 1.05 18.75
N TYR A 202 -31.63 1.05 17.42
CA TYR A 202 -30.39 1.38 16.74
C TYR A 202 -29.91 2.81 17.07
N PHE A 203 -30.78 3.80 16.98
CA PHE A 203 -30.40 5.18 17.28
C PHE A 203 -30.05 5.39 18.75
N SER A 204 -30.74 4.72 19.66
CA SER A 204 -30.39 4.71 21.08
C SER A 204 -28.99 4.11 21.32
N TRP A 205 -28.68 2.98 20.69
CA TRP A 205 -27.36 2.39 20.72
C TRP A 205 -26.30 3.30 20.09
N ARG A 206 -26.61 3.89 18.93
CA ARG A 206 -25.71 4.81 18.23
C ARG A 206 -25.38 6.05 19.07
N SER A 207 -26.36 6.62 19.77
CA SER A 207 -26.13 7.74 20.69
C SER A 207 -25.09 7.39 21.75
N LYS A 208 -25.21 6.21 22.38
CA LYS A 208 -24.21 5.72 23.35
C LYS A 208 -22.83 5.53 22.73
N VAL A 209 -22.76 4.98 21.52
CA VAL A 209 -21.46 4.83 20.82
C VAL A 209 -20.81 6.18 20.55
N ARG A 210 -21.59 7.18 20.15
CA ARG A 210 -21.09 8.55 19.95
C ARG A 210 -20.60 9.19 21.24
N ASP A 211 -21.19 8.84 22.36
CA ASP A 211 -20.76 9.26 23.71
C ASP A 211 -19.57 8.45 24.25
N GLY A 212 -18.99 7.56 23.44
CA GLY A 212 -17.84 6.72 23.82
C GLY A 212 -18.20 5.50 24.66
N GLN A 213 -19.48 5.15 24.76
CA GLN A 213 -19.96 3.93 25.40
C GLN A 213 -20.17 2.86 24.32
N TYR A 214 -19.66 1.66 24.54
CA TYR A 214 -19.72 0.59 23.53
C TYR A 214 -20.49 -0.63 24.04
N PRO A 215 -21.82 -0.52 24.29
CA PRO A 215 -22.61 -1.67 24.72
C PRO A 215 -22.74 -2.69 23.57
N ALA A 216 -22.89 -3.97 23.94
CA ALA A 216 -23.09 -5.04 22.96
C ALA A 216 -24.33 -4.78 22.10
N ALA A 217 -24.24 -5.07 20.82
CA ALA A 217 -25.31 -4.87 19.86
C ALA A 217 -25.29 -5.92 18.73
N PRO A 218 -26.43 -6.16 18.07
CA PRO A 218 -26.48 -7.01 16.89
C PRO A 218 -25.54 -6.52 15.80
N ILE A 219 -25.01 -7.45 15.00
CA ILE A 219 -24.14 -7.13 13.86
C ILE A 219 -24.79 -6.15 12.87
N THR A 220 -26.11 -6.19 12.74
CA THR A 220 -26.90 -5.26 11.93
C THR A 220 -26.68 -3.81 12.37
N PHE A 221 -26.68 -3.52 13.67
CA PHE A 221 -26.44 -2.18 14.21
C PHE A 221 -25.00 -1.73 13.96
N GLN A 222 -24.04 -2.62 14.20
CA GLN A 222 -22.64 -2.35 13.93
C GLN A 222 -22.42 -1.98 12.46
N ARG A 223 -23.04 -2.72 11.52
CA ARG A 223 -22.93 -2.47 10.07
C ARG A 223 -23.56 -1.14 9.67
N LEU A 224 -24.74 -0.83 10.17
CA LEU A 224 -25.39 0.46 9.88
C LEU A 224 -24.53 1.64 10.33
N TYR A 225 -23.96 1.58 11.52
CA TYR A 225 -23.06 2.62 12.04
C TYR A 225 -21.79 2.74 11.19
N GLN A 226 -21.17 1.63 10.84
CA GLN A 226 -20.00 1.62 9.94
C GLN A 226 -20.35 2.22 8.57
N TYR A 227 -21.52 1.90 8.01
CA TYR A 227 -21.96 2.49 6.76
C TYR A 227 -22.23 4.00 6.88
N GLU A 228 -22.79 4.47 8.00
CA GLU A 228 -22.89 5.92 8.24
C GLU A 228 -21.51 6.59 8.14
N LEU A 229 -20.51 6.08 8.85
CA LEU A 229 -19.16 6.65 8.86
C LEU A 229 -18.50 6.59 7.48
N LEU A 230 -18.63 5.47 6.77
CA LEU A 230 -18.10 5.32 5.40
C LEU A 230 -18.76 6.26 4.39
N ASN A 231 -19.97 6.75 4.69
CA ASN A 231 -20.67 7.76 3.89
C ASN A 231 -20.47 9.20 4.41
N GLY A 232 -19.50 9.44 5.27
CA GLY A 232 -19.22 10.78 5.80
C GLY A 232 -20.25 11.28 6.82
N ILE A 233 -20.99 10.36 7.46
CA ILE A 233 -22.00 10.73 8.45
C ILE A 233 -21.48 10.40 9.84
N GLY A 234 -21.30 11.40 10.65
CA GLY A 234 -20.75 11.29 12.01
C GLY A 234 -19.69 12.33 12.32
N ALA A 235 -18.96 12.78 11.31
CA ALA A 235 -18.02 13.88 11.40
C ALA A 235 -18.11 14.78 10.16
N THR A 236 -17.47 15.95 10.23
CA THR A 236 -17.49 16.93 9.12
C THR A 236 -16.37 16.69 8.11
N THR A 237 -15.37 15.90 8.47
CA THR A 237 -14.22 15.58 7.62
C THR A 237 -14.01 14.07 7.50
N ALA A 238 -13.28 13.66 6.47
CA ALA A 238 -12.94 12.26 6.27
C ALA A 238 -12.04 11.73 7.40
N GLU A 239 -11.09 12.53 7.86
CA GLU A 239 -10.23 12.22 9.01
C GLU A 239 -11.07 11.96 10.27
N GLY A 240 -12.07 12.83 10.51
CA GLY A 240 -12.98 12.66 11.63
C GLY A 240 -13.78 11.37 11.57
N CYS A 241 -14.27 10.99 10.38
CA CYS A 241 -14.97 9.71 10.18
C CYS A 241 -14.03 8.51 10.40
N LEU A 242 -12.79 8.59 9.89
CA LEU A 242 -11.78 7.54 10.10
C LEU A 242 -11.43 7.41 11.59
N GLU A 243 -11.30 8.52 12.30
CA GLU A 243 -11.06 8.52 13.75
C GLU A 243 -12.23 7.89 14.53
N LEU A 244 -13.47 8.16 14.15
CA LEU A 244 -14.64 7.51 14.76
C LEU A 244 -14.64 6.00 14.49
N MET A 245 -14.25 5.56 13.30
CA MET A 245 -14.09 4.13 12.98
C MET A 245 -12.98 3.50 13.83
N ARG A 246 -11.86 4.19 14.02
CA ARG A 246 -10.76 3.74 14.88
C ARG A 246 -11.20 3.59 16.34
N ARG A 247 -11.88 4.61 16.87
CA ARG A 247 -12.45 4.55 18.24
C ARG A 247 -13.43 3.40 18.39
N PHE A 248 -14.21 3.14 17.36
CA PHE A 248 -15.14 2.00 17.36
C PHE A 248 -14.39 0.66 17.30
N ASP A 249 -13.33 0.51 16.51
CA ASP A 249 -12.48 -0.69 16.50
C ASP A 249 -11.89 -0.96 17.88
N GLU A 250 -11.35 0.06 18.53
CA GLU A 250 -10.71 -0.05 19.83
C GLU A 250 -11.73 -0.22 20.97
N GLY A 251 -12.74 0.61 21.03
CA GLY A 251 -13.71 0.60 22.13
C GLY A 251 -14.69 -0.57 22.06
N TYR A 252 -15.14 -0.97 20.88
CA TYR A 252 -16.11 -2.03 20.70
C TYR A 252 -15.48 -3.41 20.56
N TYR A 253 -14.56 -3.59 19.59
CA TYR A 253 -14.04 -4.92 19.24
C TYR A 253 -12.88 -5.40 20.10
N GLN A 254 -12.11 -4.51 20.73
CA GLN A 254 -11.01 -4.94 21.59
C GLN A 254 -11.47 -5.79 22.77
N SER A 255 -12.66 -5.51 23.28
CA SER A 255 -13.27 -6.28 24.37
C SER A 255 -14.11 -7.50 23.90
N ARG A 256 -14.16 -7.77 22.56
CA ARG A 256 -14.98 -8.82 21.94
C ARG A 256 -14.17 -9.62 20.93
N PRO A 257 -13.19 -10.43 21.37
CA PRO A 257 -12.33 -11.20 20.47
C PRO A 257 -13.09 -12.22 19.63
N GLU A 258 -14.29 -12.63 20.04
CA GLU A 258 -15.19 -13.52 19.29
C GLU A 258 -15.70 -12.87 17.99
N GLU A 259 -15.75 -11.56 17.92
CA GLU A 259 -16.23 -10.81 16.74
C GLU A 259 -15.09 -10.49 15.73
N THR A 260 -14.04 -11.30 15.69
CA THR A 260 -12.84 -11.10 14.85
C THR A 260 -13.17 -10.84 13.39
N GLN A 261 -14.12 -11.57 12.80
CA GLN A 261 -14.48 -11.39 11.38
C GLN A 261 -15.10 -10.02 11.11
N ALA A 262 -15.97 -9.55 12.02
CA ALA A 262 -16.59 -8.23 11.91
C ALA A 262 -15.54 -7.12 12.04
N ARG A 263 -14.62 -7.27 12.98
CA ARG A 263 -13.48 -6.38 13.18
C ARG A 263 -12.57 -6.31 11.95
N ASN A 264 -12.19 -7.46 11.40
CA ASN A 264 -11.34 -7.52 10.21
C ASN A 264 -12.01 -6.83 9.01
N THR A 265 -13.32 -6.99 8.86
CA THR A 265 -14.07 -6.28 7.81
C THR A 265 -14.01 -4.77 8.01
N LEU A 266 -14.20 -4.27 9.24
CA LEU A 266 -14.08 -2.84 9.53
C LEU A 266 -12.67 -2.35 9.20
N ARG A 267 -11.62 -3.06 9.60
CA ARG A 267 -10.23 -2.67 9.32
C ARG A 267 -9.93 -2.63 7.82
N CYS A 268 -10.43 -3.60 7.05
CA CYS A 268 -10.34 -3.55 5.58
C CYS A 268 -11.03 -2.29 5.02
N TRP A 269 -12.20 -1.92 5.54
CA TRP A 269 -12.88 -0.70 5.10
C TRP A 269 -12.16 0.58 5.55
N MET A 270 -11.59 0.61 6.76
CA MET A 270 -10.76 1.73 7.21
C MET A 270 -9.55 1.92 6.30
N PHE A 271 -8.88 0.84 5.92
CA PHE A 271 -7.79 0.88 4.94
C PHE A 271 -8.25 1.45 3.60
N GLY A 272 -9.33 0.90 3.04
CA GLY A 272 -9.90 1.37 1.77
C GLY A 272 -10.34 2.84 1.83
N TYR A 273 -10.98 3.24 2.92
CA TYR A 273 -11.42 4.61 3.17
C TYR A 273 -10.23 5.57 3.26
N ALA A 274 -9.18 5.20 3.99
CA ALA A 274 -7.97 6.00 4.09
C ALA A 274 -7.31 6.21 2.72
N VAL A 275 -7.18 5.15 1.92
CA VAL A 275 -6.64 5.25 0.55
C VAL A 275 -7.49 6.18 -0.33
N MET A 276 -8.82 6.04 -0.29
CA MET A 276 -9.74 6.87 -1.10
C MET A 276 -9.65 8.35 -0.76
N HIS A 277 -9.50 8.66 0.52
CA HIS A 277 -9.42 10.05 1.02
C HIS A 277 -8.00 10.56 1.17
N LYS A 278 -6.98 9.82 0.70
CA LYS A 278 -5.54 10.16 0.80
C LYS A 278 -5.07 10.40 2.24
N LEU A 279 -5.62 9.64 3.17
CA LEU A 279 -5.23 9.63 4.58
C LEU A 279 -4.17 8.55 4.84
N PRO A 280 -3.44 8.58 5.96
CA PRO A 280 -2.50 7.52 6.32
C PRO A 280 -3.20 6.17 6.44
N ALA A 281 -2.92 5.25 5.52
CA ALA A 281 -3.58 3.94 5.44
C ALA A 281 -2.77 2.80 6.08
N GLU A 282 -1.46 2.98 6.25
CA GLU A 282 -0.56 1.96 6.81
C GLU A 282 -1.04 1.34 8.13
N PRO A 283 -1.58 2.09 9.12
CA PRO A 283 -2.04 1.52 10.38
C PRO A 283 -3.18 0.49 10.23
N TYR A 284 -3.87 0.52 9.11
CA TYR A 284 -5.03 -0.33 8.83
C TYR A 284 -4.72 -1.44 7.83
N GLN A 285 -3.49 -1.48 7.31
CA GLN A 285 -3.05 -2.52 6.38
C GLN A 285 -3.12 -3.90 7.05
N ASP A 286 -3.48 -4.91 6.29
CA ASP A 286 -3.41 -6.30 6.75
C ASP A 286 -1.98 -6.66 7.19
N ALA A 287 -1.84 -7.27 8.35
CA ALA A 287 -0.54 -7.55 8.96
C ALA A 287 0.36 -8.45 8.11
N GLN A 288 -0.22 -9.37 7.32
CA GLN A 288 0.56 -10.24 6.43
C GLN A 288 1.00 -9.48 5.18
N LEU A 289 0.14 -8.62 4.64
CA LEU A 289 0.51 -7.74 3.52
C LEU A 289 1.55 -6.71 3.96
N TRP A 290 1.43 -6.17 5.17
CA TRP A 290 2.43 -5.27 5.74
C TRP A 290 3.81 -5.93 5.84
N LYS A 291 3.88 -7.13 6.42
CA LYS A 291 5.13 -7.90 6.50
C LYS A 291 5.71 -8.21 5.12
N TRP A 292 4.85 -8.54 4.16
CA TRP A 292 5.27 -8.81 2.79
C TRP A 292 5.90 -7.58 2.14
N ASP A 293 5.20 -6.44 2.17
CA ASP A 293 5.70 -5.20 1.57
C ASP A 293 7.00 -4.74 2.24
N HIS A 294 7.09 -4.81 3.57
CA HIS A 294 8.29 -4.43 4.33
C HIS A 294 9.48 -5.35 4.00
N ALA A 295 9.26 -6.64 3.86
CA ALA A 295 10.32 -7.55 3.44
C ALA A 295 10.85 -7.23 2.04
N LEU A 296 9.98 -6.88 1.10
CA LEU A 296 10.41 -6.48 -0.24
C LEU A 296 11.19 -5.17 -0.24
N MET A 297 10.74 -4.18 0.54
CA MET A 297 11.44 -2.91 0.69
C MET A 297 12.82 -3.11 1.33
N ALA A 298 12.89 -3.93 2.38
CA ALA A 298 14.15 -4.27 3.03
C ALA A 298 15.15 -4.93 2.08
N LEU A 299 14.69 -5.85 1.22
CA LEU A 299 15.55 -6.50 0.23
C LEU A 299 16.04 -5.54 -0.87
N SER A 300 15.33 -4.42 -1.10
CA SER A 300 15.75 -3.40 -2.08
C SER A 300 16.73 -2.39 -1.48
N ASP A 301 16.39 -1.79 -0.34
CA ASP A 301 17.11 -0.63 0.22
C ASP A 301 17.27 -0.68 1.75
N GLY A 302 17.02 -1.82 2.39
CA GLY A 302 17.10 -1.98 3.83
C GLY A 302 18.52 -1.96 4.39
N ASN A 303 18.62 -1.67 5.68
CA ASN A 303 19.84 -1.87 6.44
C ASN A 303 20.10 -3.38 6.67
N ASP A 304 21.25 -3.73 7.25
CA ASP A 304 21.68 -5.12 7.42
C ASP A 304 20.69 -5.94 8.26
N HIS A 305 20.18 -5.37 9.33
CA HIS A 305 19.18 -6.01 10.18
C HIS A 305 17.86 -6.27 9.41
N GLU A 306 17.35 -5.25 8.72
CA GLU A 306 16.10 -5.37 7.95
C GLU A 306 16.21 -6.41 6.83
N ILE A 307 17.33 -6.45 6.12
CA ILE A 307 17.60 -7.46 5.09
C ILE A 307 17.59 -8.86 5.71
N CYS A 308 18.23 -9.07 6.85
CA CYS A 308 18.25 -10.36 7.53
C CYS A 308 16.85 -10.79 8.00
N GLN A 309 16.05 -9.87 8.53
CA GLN A 309 14.66 -10.14 8.90
C GLN A 309 13.83 -10.53 7.66
N ALA A 310 14.01 -9.83 6.54
CA ALA A 310 13.35 -10.14 5.28
C ALA A 310 13.76 -11.52 4.72
N LEU A 311 15.05 -11.84 4.72
CA LEU A 311 15.56 -13.14 4.32
C LEU A 311 15.04 -14.27 5.21
N ALA A 312 14.91 -14.03 6.51
CA ALA A 312 14.30 -14.98 7.44
C ALA A 312 12.81 -15.19 7.14
N PHE A 313 12.07 -14.11 6.91
CA PHE A 313 10.64 -14.17 6.62
C PHE A 313 10.32 -14.85 5.29
N LEU A 314 11.08 -14.55 4.23
CA LEU A 314 10.84 -15.04 2.87
C LEU A 314 11.54 -16.38 2.59
N GLY A 315 12.72 -16.58 3.16
CA GLY A 315 13.56 -17.76 2.91
C GLY A 315 13.42 -18.84 3.98
N ASN A 316 14.00 -18.60 5.13
CA ASN A 316 14.01 -19.56 6.24
C ASN A 316 14.00 -18.84 7.60
N ALA A 317 12.93 -19.01 8.37
CA ALA A 317 12.78 -18.38 9.69
C ALA A 317 13.89 -18.77 10.69
N SER A 318 14.55 -19.93 10.54
CA SER A 318 15.66 -20.36 11.39
C SER A 318 16.97 -19.59 11.12
N LEU A 319 17.03 -18.73 10.10
CA LEU A 319 18.20 -17.91 9.80
C LEU A 319 18.63 -17.08 11.01
N LEU A 320 17.69 -16.45 11.69
CA LEU A 320 17.98 -15.61 12.87
C LEU A 320 18.53 -16.41 14.07
N GLN A 321 18.39 -17.73 14.04
CA GLN A 321 18.95 -18.65 15.04
C GLN A 321 20.25 -19.32 14.54
N SER A 322 20.72 -18.96 13.35
CA SER A 322 21.98 -19.49 12.85
C SER A 322 23.13 -19.08 13.78
N PRO A 323 24.09 -19.98 14.07
CA PRO A 323 25.30 -19.63 14.83
C PRO A 323 26.08 -18.45 14.25
N VAL A 324 25.98 -18.21 12.95
CA VAL A 324 26.58 -17.05 12.30
C VAL A 324 26.07 -15.73 12.91
N ILE A 325 24.75 -15.64 13.10
CA ILE A 325 24.09 -14.46 13.69
C ILE A 325 24.08 -14.56 15.23
N ALA A 326 23.73 -15.70 15.80
CA ALA A 326 23.57 -15.86 17.23
C ALA A 326 24.84 -15.62 18.04
N GLU A 327 26.02 -15.93 17.50
CA GLU A 327 27.34 -15.75 18.14
C GLU A 327 27.99 -14.40 17.81
N GLY A 328 27.40 -13.57 16.94
CA GLY A 328 27.88 -12.25 16.56
C GLY A 328 26.87 -11.55 15.65
N VAL A 329 25.89 -10.86 16.24
CA VAL A 329 24.73 -10.32 15.53
C VAL A 329 25.15 -9.34 14.42
N GLU A 330 25.91 -8.31 14.75
CA GLU A 330 26.31 -7.27 13.79
C GLU A 330 27.11 -7.86 12.63
N GLU A 331 28.12 -8.68 12.93
CA GLU A 331 28.96 -9.32 11.92
C GLU A 331 28.15 -10.29 11.05
N GLY A 332 27.30 -11.10 11.66
CA GLY A 332 26.48 -12.06 10.95
C GLY A 332 25.46 -11.39 10.04
N GLU A 333 24.73 -10.40 10.55
CA GLU A 333 23.77 -9.63 9.76
C GLU A 333 24.43 -8.89 8.60
N HIS A 334 25.59 -8.28 8.85
CA HIS A 334 26.38 -7.62 7.81
C HIS A 334 26.76 -8.58 6.68
N LEU A 335 27.30 -9.75 7.00
CA LEU A 335 27.69 -10.73 5.98
C LEU A 335 26.50 -11.22 5.13
N PHE A 336 25.36 -11.52 5.75
CA PHE A 336 24.17 -11.92 5.00
C PHE A 336 23.64 -10.80 4.12
N ALA A 337 23.63 -9.56 4.61
CA ALA A 337 23.17 -8.40 3.88
C ALA A 337 24.07 -8.06 2.69
N GLU A 338 25.39 -8.05 2.89
CA GLU A 338 26.37 -7.84 1.82
C GLU A 338 26.30 -8.94 0.75
N ALA A 339 26.17 -10.20 1.18
CA ALA A 339 25.97 -11.30 0.24
C ALA A 339 24.69 -11.14 -0.57
N TRP A 340 23.58 -10.73 0.07
CA TRP A 340 22.33 -10.42 -0.63
C TRP A 340 22.53 -9.30 -1.65
N ARG A 341 23.09 -8.17 -1.24
CA ARG A 341 23.36 -7.01 -2.13
C ARG A 341 24.21 -7.43 -3.32
N LYS A 342 25.27 -8.18 -3.08
CA LYS A 342 26.19 -8.66 -4.13
C LYS A 342 25.52 -9.61 -5.11
N VAL A 343 24.80 -10.61 -4.60
CA VAL A 343 24.07 -11.60 -5.43
C VAL A 343 22.97 -10.90 -6.20
N ASN A 344 22.21 -10.01 -5.56
CA ASN A 344 21.13 -9.29 -6.23
C ASN A 344 21.65 -8.37 -7.34
N ALA A 345 22.72 -7.61 -7.10
CA ALA A 345 23.35 -6.76 -8.11
C ALA A 345 23.91 -7.56 -9.29
N GLY A 346 24.55 -8.71 -9.03
CA GLY A 346 25.17 -9.53 -10.09
C GLY A 346 24.20 -10.43 -10.85
N LEU A 347 23.19 -10.98 -10.18
CA LEU A 347 22.31 -12.02 -10.75
C LEU A 347 20.82 -11.63 -10.82
N GLY A 348 20.44 -10.46 -10.31
CA GLY A 348 19.06 -9.99 -10.32
C GLY A 348 18.11 -10.90 -9.53
N LEU A 349 18.54 -11.41 -8.38
CA LEU A 349 17.80 -12.41 -7.62
C LEU A 349 16.41 -11.90 -7.18
N PHE A 350 16.31 -10.62 -6.82
CA PHE A 350 15.02 -9.99 -6.50
C PHE A 350 14.05 -10.08 -7.68
N SER A 351 14.48 -9.68 -8.87
CA SER A 351 13.62 -9.73 -10.07
C SER A 351 13.26 -11.17 -10.48
N THR A 352 14.17 -12.11 -10.25
CA THR A 352 13.90 -13.55 -10.49
C THR A 352 12.80 -14.08 -9.57
N CYS A 353 12.81 -13.67 -8.30
CA CYS A 353 11.85 -14.15 -7.31
C CYS A 353 10.48 -13.46 -7.39
N PHE A 354 10.44 -12.17 -7.68
CA PHE A 354 9.22 -11.35 -7.56
C PHE A 354 8.71 -10.79 -8.88
N GLY A 355 9.51 -10.83 -9.94
CA GLY A 355 9.15 -10.27 -11.24
C GLY A 355 8.97 -8.75 -11.19
N VAL A 356 7.87 -8.29 -11.78
CA VAL A 356 7.45 -6.89 -11.79
C VAL A 356 6.12 -6.72 -11.06
N PRO A 357 5.82 -5.54 -10.50
CA PRO A 357 4.53 -5.30 -9.84
C PRO A 357 3.38 -5.54 -10.81
N GLY A 358 2.48 -6.45 -10.43
CA GLY A 358 1.26 -6.73 -11.17
C GLY A 358 0.21 -5.64 -10.94
N ARG A 359 -0.79 -5.59 -11.83
CA ARG A 359 -1.90 -4.64 -11.76
C ARG A 359 -3.22 -5.39 -11.80
N TRP A 360 -4.11 -5.14 -10.83
CA TRP A 360 -5.44 -5.76 -10.80
C TRP A 360 -6.48 -4.83 -10.22
N PHE A 361 -7.74 -5.12 -10.56
CA PHE A 361 -8.87 -4.39 -10.01
C PHE A 361 -8.94 -4.52 -8.48
N TRP A 362 -9.19 -3.41 -7.81
CA TRP A 362 -9.35 -3.35 -6.37
C TRP A 362 -10.62 -2.60 -6.00
N SER A 363 -11.36 -3.12 -5.02
CA SER A 363 -12.55 -2.48 -4.48
C SER A 363 -12.25 -2.01 -3.06
N PRO A 364 -12.01 -0.71 -2.83
CA PRO A 364 -11.60 -0.19 -1.53
C PRO A 364 -12.59 -0.48 -0.41
N LEU A 365 -13.89 -0.41 -0.72
CA LEU A 365 -14.97 -0.61 0.25
C LEU A 365 -15.86 -1.79 -0.15
N GLY A 366 -15.26 -2.86 -0.67
CA GLY A 366 -15.99 -4.03 -1.14
C GLY A 366 -16.98 -4.57 -0.11
N GLY A 367 -18.24 -4.73 -0.53
CA GLY A 367 -19.33 -5.21 0.31
C GLY A 367 -19.95 -4.17 1.26
N ALA A 368 -19.47 -2.93 1.31
CA ALA A 368 -20.10 -1.85 2.06
C ALA A 368 -21.20 -1.15 1.24
N LEU A 369 -22.20 -0.63 1.94
CA LEU A 369 -23.20 0.23 1.33
C LEU A 369 -22.71 1.69 1.34
N VAL A 370 -22.13 2.11 0.23
CA VAL A 370 -21.56 3.45 0.06
C VAL A 370 -22.22 4.12 -1.15
N ASN A 371 -22.45 5.41 -1.02
CA ASN A 371 -22.99 6.22 -2.11
C ASN A 371 -21.88 6.49 -3.16
N GLU A 372 -21.71 5.58 -4.10
CA GLU A 372 -20.67 5.63 -5.15
C GLU A 372 -20.85 6.76 -6.17
N LYS A 373 -21.84 7.64 -6.02
CA LYS A 373 -22.13 8.65 -7.01
C LYS A 373 -21.15 9.81 -7.04
N GLU A 374 -20.42 10.00 -5.99
CA GLU A 374 -19.21 10.78 -6.05
C GLU A 374 -18.17 9.85 -6.66
N LYS A 375 -18.17 9.77 -8.02
CA LYS A 375 -17.06 9.19 -8.74
C LYS A 375 -15.84 9.80 -8.13
N ALA A 376 -15.03 8.97 -7.46
CA ALA A 376 -13.75 9.44 -7.02
C ALA A 376 -13.07 10.05 -8.24
N ASP A 377 -12.71 11.31 -8.17
CA ASP A 377 -11.91 11.97 -9.17
C ASP A 377 -10.68 11.10 -9.44
N ASP A 378 -10.15 11.18 -10.64
CA ASP A 378 -8.90 10.50 -10.95
C ASP A 378 -7.89 10.78 -9.83
N ALA A 379 -7.47 9.75 -9.14
CA ALA A 379 -6.66 9.86 -7.93
C ALA A 379 -5.57 8.80 -7.91
N SER A 380 -4.45 9.12 -7.29
CA SER A 380 -3.39 8.16 -7.00
C SER A 380 -3.04 8.22 -5.51
N TYR A 381 -2.72 7.06 -4.96
CA TYR A 381 -2.23 6.91 -3.60
C TYR A 381 -1.06 5.93 -3.59
N GLN A 382 0.11 6.41 -3.16
CA GLN A 382 1.28 5.58 -2.95
C GLN A 382 1.35 5.19 -1.49
N LEU A 383 1.13 3.91 -1.17
CA LEU A 383 1.22 3.42 0.19
C LEU A 383 2.69 3.25 0.61
N ASN A 384 3.46 2.59 -0.23
CA ASN A 384 4.89 2.35 -0.07
C ASN A 384 5.52 2.06 -1.45
N PRO A 385 6.84 1.93 -1.60
CA PRO A 385 7.48 1.63 -2.89
C PRO A 385 6.96 0.37 -3.59
N CYS A 386 6.45 -0.60 -2.82
CA CYS A 386 5.96 -1.88 -3.35
C CYS A 386 4.45 -1.89 -3.65
N ARG A 387 3.69 -0.85 -3.23
CA ARG A 387 2.23 -0.85 -3.36
C ARG A 387 1.67 0.52 -3.63
N ALA A 388 0.91 0.63 -4.72
CA ALA A 388 0.23 1.84 -5.14
C ALA A 388 -1.22 1.56 -5.56
N PHE A 389 -2.04 2.58 -5.49
CA PHE A 389 -3.45 2.57 -5.89
C PHE A 389 -3.71 3.70 -6.87
N LEU A 390 -4.47 3.42 -7.91
CA LEU A 390 -4.84 4.38 -8.95
C LEU A 390 -6.34 4.30 -9.20
N CYS A 391 -7.03 5.42 -9.08
CA CYS A 391 -8.42 5.57 -9.51
C CYS A 391 -8.46 6.20 -10.90
N ARG A 392 -9.21 5.59 -11.82
CA ARG A 392 -9.54 6.15 -13.13
C ARG A 392 -11.01 5.90 -13.42
N HIS A 393 -11.73 6.98 -13.69
CA HIS A 393 -13.18 6.93 -13.96
C HIS A 393 -13.96 6.14 -12.91
N GLY A 394 -13.64 6.32 -11.63
CA GLY A 394 -14.26 5.63 -10.50
C GLY A 394 -13.86 4.16 -10.33
N LYS A 395 -12.90 3.66 -11.09
CA LYS A 395 -12.37 2.30 -10.96
C LYS A 395 -10.98 2.33 -10.33
N TRP A 396 -10.83 1.62 -9.24
CA TRP A 396 -9.57 1.49 -8.55
C TRP A 396 -8.77 0.30 -9.06
N ILE A 397 -7.48 0.53 -9.26
CA ILE A 397 -6.48 -0.45 -9.64
C ILE A 397 -5.38 -0.42 -8.59
N GLN A 398 -5.03 -1.59 -8.07
CA GLN A 398 -3.88 -1.78 -7.21
C GLN A 398 -2.70 -2.25 -8.06
N THR A 399 -1.54 -1.67 -7.82
CA THR A 399 -0.26 -2.13 -8.36
C THR A 399 0.60 -2.61 -7.19
N ALA A 400 1.03 -3.86 -7.19
CA ALA A 400 1.89 -4.41 -6.13
C ALA A 400 2.57 -5.71 -6.59
N TYR A 401 3.56 -6.18 -5.83
CA TYR A 401 4.11 -7.52 -6.00
C TYR A 401 3.14 -8.55 -5.42
N ASN A 402 2.69 -9.48 -6.26
CA ASN A 402 1.74 -10.51 -5.83
C ASN A 402 2.47 -11.67 -5.17
N ARG A 403 2.11 -11.97 -3.92
CA ARG A 403 2.68 -13.09 -3.17
C ARG A 403 2.48 -14.44 -3.84
N MET A 404 1.37 -14.61 -4.57
CA MET A 404 1.03 -15.88 -5.22
C MET A 404 1.89 -16.16 -6.45
N ASP A 405 2.44 -15.12 -7.07
CA ASP A 405 3.27 -15.24 -8.27
C ASP A 405 4.78 -15.32 -7.94
N ALA A 406 5.13 -15.13 -6.66
CA ALA A 406 6.52 -15.12 -6.21
C ALA A 406 7.10 -16.55 -6.13
N ASP A 407 8.28 -16.74 -6.70
CA ASP A 407 9.09 -17.95 -6.47
C ASP A 407 10.13 -17.65 -5.38
N LEU A 408 9.90 -18.18 -4.20
CA LEU A 408 10.80 -17.99 -3.05
C LEU A 408 11.91 -19.06 -2.98
N GLN A 409 11.95 -20.03 -3.89
CA GLN A 409 12.95 -21.09 -3.87
C GLN A 409 14.38 -20.56 -4.06
N PRO A 410 14.65 -19.58 -4.96
CA PRO A 410 15.99 -19.02 -5.08
C PRO A 410 16.47 -18.31 -3.81
N ILE A 411 15.60 -17.59 -3.07
CA ILE A 411 15.95 -16.98 -1.77
C ILE A 411 16.29 -18.07 -0.74
N ARG A 412 15.52 -19.14 -0.68
CA ARG A 412 15.79 -20.27 0.24
C ARG A 412 17.14 -20.92 -0.06
N SER A 413 17.45 -21.13 -1.32
CA SER A 413 18.74 -21.66 -1.75
C SER A 413 19.87 -20.71 -1.41
N PHE A 414 19.70 -19.42 -1.66
CA PHE A 414 20.67 -18.37 -1.28
C PHE A 414 20.94 -18.36 0.24
N VAL A 415 19.88 -18.34 1.07
CA VAL A 415 20.02 -18.35 2.54
C VAL A 415 20.76 -19.59 3.01
N HIS A 416 20.44 -20.77 2.46
CA HIS A 416 21.13 -22.02 2.81
C HIS A 416 22.60 -21.99 2.41
N ALA A 417 22.93 -21.55 1.20
CA ALA A 417 24.30 -21.47 0.70
C ALA A 417 25.13 -20.48 1.53
N SER A 418 24.57 -19.30 1.81
CA SER A 418 25.20 -18.26 2.63
C SER A 418 25.48 -18.77 4.05
N ASP A 419 24.47 -19.35 4.72
CA ASP A 419 24.65 -19.89 6.08
C ASP A 419 25.71 -20.99 6.11
N ARG A 420 25.72 -21.90 5.13
CA ARG A 420 26.76 -22.94 5.00
C ARG A 420 28.15 -22.37 4.86
N MET A 421 28.33 -21.38 3.97
CA MET A 421 29.64 -20.80 3.68
C MET A 421 30.14 -19.94 4.83
N PHE A 422 29.28 -19.15 5.47
CA PHE A 422 29.65 -18.30 6.60
C PHE A 422 29.96 -19.10 7.87
N ARG A 423 29.24 -20.21 8.14
CA ARG A 423 29.63 -21.14 9.23
C ARG A 423 31.05 -21.69 9.02
N SER A 424 31.38 -22.06 7.79
CA SER A 424 32.72 -22.54 7.46
C SER A 424 33.79 -21.45 7.60
N TYR A 425 33.45 -20.25 7.16
CA TYR A 425 34.35 -19.08 7.23
C TYR A 425 34.63 -18.65 8.68
N LEU A 426 33.60 -18.45 9.46
CA LEU A 426 33.69 -17.98 10.85
C LEU A 426 33.98 -19.10 11.85
N LYS A 427 33.92 -20.36 11.40
CA LYS A 427 34.08 -21.59 12.23
C LYS A 427 33.02 -21.63 13.35
N ARG A 428 31.79 -21.19 13.06
CA ARG A 428 30.68 -21.16 14.02
C ARG A 428 29.67 -22.27 13.75
N GLY A 429 29.29 -22.97 14.81
CA GLY A 429 28.28 -24.02 14.76
C GLY A 429 28.67 -25.24 13.90
N ARG A 430 27.69 -26.14 13.66
CA ARG A 430 27.89 -27.35 12.86
C ARG A 430 27.86 -27.03 11.36
N ALA A 431 28.76 -27.64 10.59
CA ALA A 431 28.78 -27.53 9.14
C ALA A 431 27.45 -28.04 8.53
N LEU A 432 26.90 -27.30 7.59
CA LEU A 432 25.74 -27.70 6.82
C LEU A 432 26.16 -28.53 5.60
N LYS A 433 25.28 -29.47 5.21
CA LYS A 433 25.52 -30.26 3.99
C LYS A 433 25.42 -29.38 2.75
N ALA A 434 26.27 -29.62 1.77
CA ALA A 434 26.13 -29.02 0.46
C ALA A 434 24.80 -29.47 -0.18
N SER A 435 24.07 -28.53 -0.75
CA SER A 435 22.92 -28.80 -1.61
C SER A 435 23.31 -28.53 -3.07
N LYS A 436 22.37 -28.65 -4.00
CA LYS A 436 22.59 -28.22 -5.40
C LYS A 436 22.56 -26.69 -5.46
N ASP A 437 23.60 -26.06 -4.91
CA ASP A 437 23.71 -24.59 -4.89
C ASP A 437 24.12 -24.08 -6.28
N ASP A 438 23.60 -22.93 -6.69
CA ASP A 438 24.07 -22.28 -7.93
C ASP A 438 25.51 -21.79 -7.74
N GLU A 439 26.44 -22.25 -8.57
CA GLU A 439 27.86 -21.90 -8.50
C GLU A 439 28.10 -20.39 -8.58
N ARG A 440 27.27 -19.67 -9.36
CA ARG A 440 27.36 -18.21 -9.47
C ARG A 440 26.99 -17.52 -8.16
N VAL A 441 25.96 -18.01 -7.47
CA VAL A 441 25.58 -17.52 -6.13
C VAL A 441 26.72 -17.77 -5.15
N CYS A 442 27.30 -18.98 -5.13
CA CYS A 442 28.43 -19.33 -4.28
C CYS A 442 29.65 -18.47 -4.58
N SER A 443 29.93 -18.15 -5.84
CA SER A 443 31.01 -17.26 -6.25
C SER A 443 30.84 -15.83 -5.69
N CYS A 444 29.61 -15.29 -5.77
CA CYS A 444 29.32 -13.97 -5.18
C CYS A 444 29.49 -13.98 -3.65
N ILE A 445 29.04 -15.03 -2.96
CA ILE A 445 29.21 -15.15 -1.50
C ILE A 445 30.70 -15.26 -1.16
N GLN A 446 31.48 -16.01 -1.95
CA GLN A 446 32.93 -16.12 -1.73
C GLN A 446 33.64 -14.77 -1.85
N GLN A 447 33.28 -13.95 -2.82
CA GLN A 447 33.83 -12.59 -2.95
C GLN A 447 33.56 -11.71 -1.71
N VAL A 448 32.38 -11.86 -1.08
CA VAL A 448 32.08 -11.16 0.18
C VAL A 448 32.98 -11.67 1.31
N ILE A 449 33.18 -12.99 1.42
CA ILE A 449 34.08 -13.58 2.40
C ILE A 449 35.52 -13.09 2.20
N ASP A 450 36.00 -13.03 0.97
CA ASP A 450 37.35 -12.62 0.66
C ASP A 450 37.56 -11.14 0.96
N ARG A 451 36.57 -10.30 0.69
CA ARG A 451 36.58 -8.89 1.04
C ARG A 451 36.60 -8.69 2.57
N ASP A 452 35.70 -9.34 3.30
CA ASP A 452 35.64 -9.24 4.77
C ASP A 452 36.96 -9.72 5.41
N ARG A 453 37.56 -10.78 4.84
CA ARG A 453 38.88 -11.26 5.28
C ARG A 453 39.98 -10.21 5.04
N ALA A 454 39.96 -9.55 3.89
CA ALA A 454 40.95 -8.51 3.56
C ALA A 454 40.79 -7.30 4.49
N GLU A 455 39.57 -6.85 4.73
CA GLU A 455 39.26 -5.75 5.64
C GLU A 455 39.71 -6.05 7.09
N LYS A 456 39.47 -7.28 7.58
CA LYS A 456 39.94 -7.72 8.91
C LYS A 456 41.44 -7.79 8.98
N LEU A 457 42.12 -8.23 7.91
CA LEU A 457 43.56 -8.25 7.83
C LEU A 457 44.14 -6.84 7.86
N GLU A 458 43.56 -5.92 7.11
CA GLU A 458 43.98 -4.50 7.09
C GLU A 458 43.76 -3.83 8.45
N ALA A 459 42.59 -4.07 9.07
CA ALA A 459 42.28 -3.56 10.41
C ALA A 459 43.23 -4.13 11.50
N SER A 460 43.76 -5.33 11.28
CA SER A 460 44.72 -5.97 12.21
C SER A 460 46.16 -5.49 12.05
N ARG A 461 46.48 -4.77 10.96
CA ARG A 461 47.79 -4.20 10.76
C ARG A 461 48.10 -3.16 11.83
N PRO A 462 49.22 -3.29 12.56
CA PRO A 462 49.60 -2.30 13.55
C PRO A 462 49.85 -0.96 12.85
N ARG A 463 49.10 0.06 13.22
CA ARG A 463 49.39 1.43 12.80
C ARG A 463 50.69 1.86 13.50
N ILE A 464 51.80 1.81 12.76
CA ILE A 464 53.06 2.33 13.25
C ILE A 464 52.95 3.86 13.23
N THR A 465 52.70 4.45 14.38
CA THR A 465 52.80 5.90 14.54
C THR A 465 54.28 6.22 14.84
N ILE A 466 54.97 6.74 13.87
CA ILE A 466 56.32 7.23 14.10
C ILE A 466 56.20 8.54 14.86
N ASP A 467 56.66 8.53 16.11
CA ASP A 467 56.73 9.77 16.89
C ASP A 467 57.91 10.59 16.40
N LEU A 468 57.59 11.61 15.63
CA LEU A 468 58.59 12.53 15.07
C LEU A 468 58.93 13.68 16.04
N SER A 469 58.32 13.72 17.22
CA SER A 469 58.52 14.82 18.18
C SER A 469 59.99 14.93 18.68
N GLY A 470 60.70 13.83 18.68
CA GLY A 470 62.13 13.80 19.03
C GLY A 470 63.13 14.09 17.90
N LEU A 471 62.67 14.16 16.63
CA LEU A 471 63.55 14.31 15.47
C LEU A 471 64.32 15.62 15.45
N SER A 472 63.75 16.72 15.92
CA SER A 472 64.39 18.01 16.06
C SER A 472 65.52 17.97 17.09
N GLN A 473 65.29 17.25 18.20
CA GLN A 473 66.37 17.03 19.23
C GLN A 473 67.49 16.19 18.69
N ILE A 474 67.19 15.07 18.03
CA ILE A 474 68.20 14.17 17.43
C ILE A 474 68.99 14.91 16.35
N ARG A 475 68.37 15.79 15.56
CA ARG A 475 69.10 16.62 14.58
C ARG A 475 70.02 17.62 15.29
N SER A 476 69.51 18.32 16.33
CA SER A 476 70.30 19.26 17.12
C SER A 476 71.53 18.54 17.79
N ASP A 477 71.29 17.39 18.38
CA ASP A 477 72.34 16.60 19.04
C ASP A 477 73.36 16.07 18.01
N SER A 478 72.94 15.74 16.79
CA SER A 478 73.78 15.34 15.68
C SER A 478 74.65 16.51 15.18
N ASP A 479 74.04 17.70 15.06
CA ASP A 479 74.78 18.92 14.65
C ASP A 479 75.76 19.34 15.72
N GLU A 480 75.38 19.29 17.01
CA GLU A 480 76.30 19.54 18.12
C GLU A 480 77.47 18.52 18.13
N THR A 481 77.21 17.25 17.88
CA THR A 481 78.19 16.20 17.81
C THR A 481 79.13 16.42 16.62
N ARG A 482 78.63 16.80 15.45
CA ARG A 482 79.37 17.14 14.27
C ARG A 482 80.32 18.33 14.55
N ASP A 483 79.75 19.40 15.09
CA ASP A 483 80.51 20.63 15.37
C ASP A 483 81.58 20.42 16.46
N SER A 484 81.36 19.51 17.40
CA SER A 484 82.31 19.13 18.42
C SER A 484 83.45 18.23 17.88
N LEU A 485 83.28 17.57 16.75
CA LEU A 485 84.23 16.68 16.11
C LEU A 485 85.02 17.37 15.01
N LEU A 486 84.57 18.53 14.53
CA LEU A 486 85.36 19.34 13.55
C LEU A 486 86.48 20.10 14.25
N THR A 487 87.65 19.97 13.74
CA THR A 487 88.84 20.73 14.21
C THR A 487 88.82 22.14 13.65
N GLU A 488 89.44 23.11 14.37
CA GLU A 488 89.49 24.53 13.94
C GLU A 488 90.00 24.73 12.51
N SER A 489 90.81 23.79 12.00
CA SER A 489 91.33 23.84 10.63
C SER A 489 90.35 23.35 9.55
N GLU A 490 89.29 22.66 9.93
CA GLU A 490 88.29 22.18 9.00
C GLU A 490 87.07 23.14 8.90
N LEU A 491 86.98 24.11 9.82
CA LEU A 491 86.01 25.17 9.82
C LEU A 491 86.34 26.36 8.91
N GLU A 492 87.61 26.47 8.51
CA GLU A 492 88.06 27.62 7.71
C GLU A 492 88.09 27.39 6.19
N ASP A 493 87.79 26.16 5.68
CA ASP A 493 88.02 25.80 4.27
C ASP A 493 86.70 25.46 3.49
N GLU A 494 85.53 25.92 3.88
CA GLU A 494 84.40 25.87 2.99
C GLU A 494 84.00 27.24 2.49
N PRO A 495 84.20 27.55 1.18
CA PRO A 495 83.57 28.71 0.56
C PRO A 495 82.08 28.46 0.49
N VAL A 496 81.31 29.30 1.18
CA VAL A 496 79.89 29.37 1.05
C VAL A 496 79.52 29.62 -0.41
N PRO A 497 78.85 28.71 -1.13
CA PRO A 497 78.29 29.06 -2.41
C PRO A 497 77.11 29.97 -2.15
N ASP A 498 77.15 31.23 -2.58
CA ASP A 498 76.01 32.10 -2.78
C ASP A 498 74.96 31.37 -3.60
N THR A 499 73.93 31.01 -2.97
CA THR A 499 72.73 30.47 -3.65
C THR A 499 71.98 31.65 -4.25
N PRO A 500 71.93 31.78 -5.59
CA PRO A 500 71.05 32.76 -6.17
C PRO A 500 69.61 32.27 -5.87
N ALA A 501 68.86 33.11 -5.27
CA ALA A 501 67.42 32.94 -5.19
C ALA A 501 66.82 32.82 -6.61
N LEU A 502 66.58 31.60 -7.06
CA LEU A 502 65.85 31.35 -8.28
C LEU A 502 64.38 31.61 -8.04
N ALA A 503 63.92 32.59 -8.78
CA ALA A 503 62.54 32.96 -8.87
C ALA A 503 61.69 31.72 -9.24
N ALA A 504 60.68 31.47 -8.44
CA ALA A 504 59.64 30.48 -8.69
C ALA A 504 58.92 30.83 -10.00
N GLY A 505 59.19 30.03 -11.02
CA GLY A 505 58.30 29.90 -12.17
C GLY A 505 57.44 28.68 -11.91
N SER A 506 56.24 28.88 -11.36
CA SER A 506 55.30 27.79 -11.16
C SER A 506 54.54 27.54 -12.46
N ASP A 507 55.03 26.65 -13.28
CA ASP A 507 54.20 25.95 -14.23
C ASP A 507 53.38 24.92 -13.46
N GLY A 508 52.12 24.73 -13.84
CA GLY A 508 51.07 24.04 -13.08
C GLY A 508 51.34 22.59 -12.62
N THR A 509 52.50 22.01 -12.90
CA THR A 509 52.90 20.65 -12.44
C THR A 509 53.54 20.63 -11.06
N GLY A 510 54.00 21.77 -10.54
CA GLY A 510 54.76 21.80 -9.28
C GLY A 510 56.20 21.21 -9.38
N LEU A 511 56.66 20.87 -10.58
CA LEU A 511 57.97 20.34 -10.85
C LEU A 511 58.94 21.46 -11.30
N ASP A 512 60.16 21.46 -10.75
CA ASP A 512 61.21 22.36 -11.19
C ASP A 512 61.66 22.06 -12.63
N ALA A 513 62.11 23.09 -13.34
CA ALA A 513 62.48 22.99 -14.74
C ALA A 513 63.44 21.84 -15.12
N PRO A 514 64.44 21.45 -14.31
CA PRO A 514 65.29 20.29 -14.58
C PRO A 514 64.51 18.96 -14.61
N TYR A 515 63.56 18.76 -13.71
CA TYR A 515 62.75 17.53 -13.65
C TYR A 515 61.79 17.45 -14.84
N LEU A 516 61.22 18.58 -15.26
CA LEU A 516 60.37 18.66 -16.44
C LEU A 516 61.15 18.31 -17.73
N GLN A 517 62.40 18.76 -17.86
CA GLN A 517 63.26 18.43 -19.01
C GLN A 517 63.57 16.94 -19.06
N VAL A 518 63.86 16.32 -17.90
CA VAL A 518 64.09 14.87 -17.81
C VAL A 518 62.83 14.09 -18.14
N LEU A 519 61.66 14.51 -17.63
CA LEU A 519 60.37 13.88 -17.94
C LEU A 519 59.99 14.01 -19.43
N ALA A 520 60.24 15.17 -20.02
CA ALA A 520 60.03 15.39 -21.47
C ALA A 520 60.97 14.51 -22.32
N ALA A 521 62.23 14.33 -21.91
CA ALA A 521 63.15 13.44 -22.62
C ALA A 521 62.69 11.96 -22.54
N LEU A 522 62.17 11.53 -21.41
CA LEU A 522 61.61 10.18 -21.25
C LEU A 522 60.36 9.97 -22.12
N LEU A 523 59.48 10.97 -22.23
CA LEU A 523 58.28 10.93 -23.10
C LEU A 523 58.62 10.87 -24.59
N ASP A 524 59.79 11.44 -24.98
CA ASP A 524 60.31 11.44 -26.34
C ASP A 524 61.21 10.24 -26.66
N ASP A 525 61.28 9.24 -25.76
CA ASP A 525 62.15 8.07 -25.84
C ASP A 525 63.65 8.42 -25.99
N LYS A 526 64.08 9.56 -25.45
CA LYS A 526 65.47 10.00 -25.44
C LYS A 526 66.16 9.59 -24.13
N ASP A 527 67.42 9.25 -24.19
CA ASP A 527 68.24 8.95 -22.99
C ASP A 527 68.46 10.23 -22.14
N PRO A 528 67.88 10.28 -20.91
CA PRO A 528 68.04 11.44 -20.03
C PRO A 528 69.44 11.54 -19.34
N GLY A 529 70.36 10.63 -19.62
CA GLY A 529 71.63 10.53 -18.92
C GLY A 529 72.54 11.77 -19.00
N GLU A 530 72.46 12.54 -20.10
CA GLU A 530 73.17 13.82 -20.19
C GLU A 530 72.51 14.93 -19.35
N LEU A 531 71.20 14.97 -19.32
CA LEU A 531 70.42 15.93 -18.52
C LEU A 531 70.60 15.67 -17.02
N LEU A 532 70.62 14.41 -16.62
CA LEU A 532 70.86 14.01 -15.24
C LEU A 532 72.25 14.45 -14.76
N ARG A 533 73.25 14.25 -15.59
CA ARG A 533 74.66 14.66 -15.27
C ARG A 533 74.86 16.18 -15.25
N SER A 534 74.26 16.90 -16.19
CA SER A 534 74.35 18.36 -16.29
C SER A 534 73.69 19.09 -15.13
N HIS A 535 72.60 18.49 -14.57
CA HIS A 535 71.90 19.05 -13.43
C HIS A 535 72.22 18.39 -12.09
N HIS A 536 73.25 17.52 -12.06
CA HIS A 536 73.70 16.75 -10.89
C HIS A 536 72.56 15.99 -10.20
N LEU A 537 71.62 15.49 -10.97
CA LEU A 537 70.42 14.77 -10.48
C LEU A 537 70.66 13.25 -10.44
N LYS A 538 70.31 12.60 -9.36
CA LYS A 538 70.29 11.14 -9.28
C LYS A 538 68.96 10.59 -9.84
N PRO A 539 68.98 9.47 -10.59
CA PRO A 539 67.78 8.89 -11.15
C PRO A 539 66.66 8.63 -10.12
N SER A 540 66.99 8.09 -8.95
CA SER A 540 66.05 7.82 -7.88
C SER A 540 65.35 9.09 -7.37
N MET A 541 66.12 10.20 -7.19
CA MET A 541 65.54 11.47 -6.74
C MET A 541 64.58 12.07 -7.78
N VAL A 542 64.86 11.88 -9.07
CA VAL A 542 64.00 12.34 -10.14
C VAL A 542 62.71 11.52 -10.19
N ALA A 543 62.81 10.20 -10.04
CA ALA A 543 61.65 9.34 -9.98
C ALA A 543 60.72 9.72 -8.80
N ASP A 544 61.30 9.90 -7.61
CA ASP A 544 60.55 10.27 -6.42
C ASP A 544 59.87 11.64 -6.58
N ALA A 545 60.61 12.67 -7.05
CA ALA A 545 60.08 14.02 -7.23
C ALA A 545 58.94 14.08 -8.28
N VAL A 546 59.10 13.35 -9.40
CA VAL A 546 58.07 13.30 -10.46
C VAL A 546 56.84 12.56 -9.98
N ASN A 547 56.99 11.44 -9.29
CA ASN A 547 55.89 10.66 -8.77
C ASN A 547 55.15 11.42 -7.68
N GLU A 548 55.81 12.11 -6.76
CA GLU A 548 55.22 12.93 -5.71
C GLU A 548 54.40 14.10 -6.32
N ALA A 549 54.97 14.80 -7.28
CA ALA A 549 54.29 15.94 -7.92
C ALA A 549 53.07 15.55 -8.75
N LEU A 550 53.01 14.34 -9.28
CA LEU A 550 51.92 13.87 -10.14
C LEU A 550 50.97 12.90 -9.44
N LEU A 551 51.22 12.54 -8.18
CA LEU A 551 50.40 11.59 -7.43
C LEU A 551 48.93 12.03 -7.33
N ASP A 552 48.68 13.30 -7.03
CA ASP A 552 47.34 13.85 -6.89
C ASP A 552 46.54 13.90 -8.23
N ARG A 553 47.27 13.86 -9.37
CA ARG A 553 46.65 13.96 -10.72
C ARG A 553 46.46 12.62 -11.39
N ILE A 554 47.36 11.66 -11.14
CA ILE A 554 47.34 10.35 -11.82
C ILE A 554 47.01 9.23 -10.81
N GLY A 555 47.37 9.40 -9.53
CA GLY A 555 47.02 8.45 -8.47
C GLY A 555 47.94 7.22 -8.39
N ASP A 556 49.02 7.17 -9.18
CA ASP A 556 49.94 6.04 -9.21
C ASP A 556 51.35 6.49 -9.59
N THR A 557 52.32 5.58 -9.48
CA THR A 557 53.71 5.77 -9.89
C THR A 557 53.84 5.83 -11.40
N VAL A 558 54.43 6.89 -11.94
CA VAL A 558 54.54 7.14 -13.40
C VAL A 558 55.96 6.92 -13.94
N VAL A 559 56.96 7.04 -13.07
CA VAL A 559 58.37 6.81 -13.41
C VAL A 559 59.00 5.86 -12.40
N ALA A 560 59.56 4.78 -12.84
CA ALA A 560 60.33 3.84 -12.02
C ALA A 560 61.83 4.04 -12.20
N CYS A 561 62.64 3.73 -11.17
CA CYS A 561 64.08 3.69 -11.25
C CYS A 561 64.53 2.24 -11.19
N GLU A 562 64.99 1.69 -12.31
CA GLU A 562 65.51 0.32 -12.42
C GLU A 562 67.03 0.34 -12.74
N GLU A 563 67.83 -0.30 -11.94
CA GLU A 563 69.28 -0.38 -12.12
C GLU A 563 69.94 0.98 -12.45
N ASP A 564 69.61 2.04 -11.69
CA ASP A 564 70.08 3.43 -11.89
C ASP A 564 69.63 4.07 -13.22
N ARG A 565 68.56 3.56 -13.86
CA ARG A 565 67.93 4.14 -15.04
C ARG A 565 66.51 4.50 -14.76
N LEU A 566 66.07 5.61 -15.31
CA LEU A 566 64.68 6.02 -15.27
C LEU A 566 63.90 5.30 -16.37
N VAL A 567 62.79 4.68 -16.00
CA VAL A 567 61.87 3.98 -16.91
C VAL A 567 60.50 4.60 -16.74
N LEU A 568 59.92 5.07 -17.85
CA LEU A 568 58.56 5.55 -17.87
C LEU A 568 57.60 4.36 -17.89
N ILE A 569 56.54 4.41 -17.09
CA ILE A 569 55.49 3.40 -17.11
C ILE A 569 54.58 3.70 -18.29
N GLU A 570 54.57 2.82 -19.30
CA GLU A 570 53.89 3.00 -20.58
C GLU A 570 52.39 3.30 -20.44
N ASP A 571 51.73 2.72 -19.47
CA ASP A 571 50.27 2.87 -19.25
C ASP A 571 49.86 4.34 -18.99
N TYR A 572 50.78 5.17 -18.49
CA TYR A 572 50.52 6.59 -18.16
C TYR A 572 51.11 7.57 -19.17
N ARG A 573 51.72 7.11 -20.28
CA ARG A 573 52.39 7.93 -21.28
C ARG A 573 51.45 8.98 -21.94
N GLU A 574 50.23 8.58 -22.25
CA GLU A 574 49.23 9.49 -22.86
C GLU A 574 48.73 10.53 -21.88
N ASP A 575 48.51 10.15 -20.63
CA ASP A 575 48.07 11.04 -19.56
C ASP A 575 49.15 12.10 -19.24
N LEU A 576 50.41 11.68 -19.17
CA LEU A 576 51.52 12.58 -18.96
C LEU A 576 51.69 13.59 -20.13
N ARG A 577 51.52 13.15 -21.37
CA ARG A 577 51.53 14.04 -22.54
C ARG A 577 50.37 15.05 -22.50
N ALA A 578 49.20 14.64 -22.05
CA ALA A 578 48.06 15.53 -21.89
C ALA A 578 48.28 16.58 -20.80
N ILE A 579 48.87 16.19 -19.67
CA ILE A 579 49.19 17.09 -18.57
C ILE A 579 50.21 18.14 -19.00
N LEU A 580 51.32 17.73 -19.63
CA LEU A 580 52.38 18.65 -20.07
C LEU A 580 51.99 19.58 -21.22
N ARG A 581 51.02 19.20 -22.07
CA ARG A 581 50.42 20.08 -23.09
C ARG A 581 49.51 21.13 -22.51
N LYS A 582 48.74 20.75 -21.50
CA LYS A 582 47.76 21.65 -20.85
C LYS A 582 48.45 22.73 -20.00
N ASP A 583 49.62 22.43 -19.50
CA ASP A 583 50.43 23.37 -18.70
C ASP A 583 51.35 24.24 -19.60
N ALA A 584 51.41 23.97 -20.94
CA ALA A 584 52.14 24.76 -21.93
C ALA A 584 51.27 25.75 -22.72
N GLU A 585 49.92 25.70 -22.57
CA GLU A 585 48.97 26.68 -23.09
C GLU A 585 48.59 27.70 -21.99
#